data_8339a4f429163c5350c885ae446cabcd
#
_entry.id   8339a4f429163c5350c885ae446cabcd
#
_cell.length_a   1.000
_cell.length_b   1.000
_cell.length_c   1.000
_cell.angle_alpha   90.00
_cell.angle_beta   90.00
_cell.angle_gamma   90.00
#
_symmetry.space_group_name_H-M   'P 1'
#
loop_
_entity.id
_entity.type
_entity.pdbx_description
1 polymer ?
#
loop_
_entity_poly.entity_id
_entity_poly.type
_entity_poly.pdbx_seq_one_letter_code
_entity_poly.pdbx_strand_id
1 'polypeptide(L)'
;METLHKAILDNDCRRVADLLRADATLATQTIKQARLYQSKICHWIYAGDTALHLAAAGYRLEIIRLLIAAGADPNLAGKHRHGRPLHYAADGYITGPAWDAKRQVRTIRCLLDAGADIGAQDKNGASPLHRAVRTRCADAVKCLLEAGADPMLKNKPGSTPFHLAAQNTGRGGSGAEIARAAQRQIIEEFLSRGVSTATRDSNGKTVLDWAKSGWIREMLTAFTH
;
A
#
# COMPACT_ATOMS: atom_id res chain seq x y z
N MET A 1 -10.92 19.11 -13.85
CA MET A 1 -10.22 18.26 -12.89
C MET A 1 -10.93 18.15 -11.53
N GLU A 2 -11.35 19.25 -10.90
CA GLU A 2 -12.07 19.22 -9.62
C GLU A 2 -13.35 18.36 -9.67
N THR A 3 -14.06 18.39 -10.80
CA THR A 3 -15.27 17.59 -11.05
C THR A 3 -14.96 16.08 -11.14
N LEU A 4 -13.84 15.69 -11.78
CA LEU A 4 -13.41 14.29 -11.85
C LEU A 4 -13.03 13.78 -10.47
N HIS A 5 -12.25 14.54 -9.70
CA HIS A 5 -11.86 14.13 -8.33
C HIS A 5 -13.08 13.94 -7.43
N LYS A 6 -14.07 14.84 -7.52
CA LYS A 6 -15.32 14.70 -6.77
C LYS A 6 -16.06 13.41 -7.15
N ALA A 7 -16.19 13.12 -8.43
CA ALA A 7 -16.82 11.89 -8.91
C ALA A 7 -16.09 10.63 -8.42
N ILE A 8 -14.74 10.63 -8.40
CA ILE A 8 -13.93 9.53 -7.85
C ILE A 8 -14.19 9.37 -6.35
N LEU A 9 -14.20 10.46 -5.59
CA LEU A 9 -14.44 10.43 -4.14
C LEU A 9 -15.85 9.92 -3.81
N ASP A 10 -16.84 10.31 -4.62
CA ASP A 10 -18.23 9.87 -4.48
C ASP A 10 -18.46 8.45 -5.01
N ASN A 11 -17.43 7.85 -5.62
CA ASN A 11 -17.51 6.54 -6.29
C ASN A 11 -18.56 6.51 -7.39
N ASP A 12 -18.77 7.64 -8.07
CA ASP A 12 -19.72 7.80 -9.18
C ASP A 12 -19.07 7.38 -10.50
N CYS A 13 -19.12 6.06 -10.77
CA CYS A 13 -18.53 5.47 -11.98
C CYS A 13 -19.14 6.04 -13.27
N ARG A 14 -20.46 6.33 -13.27
CA ARG A 14 -21.16 6.89 -14.44
C ARG A 14 -20.62 8.27 -14.75
N ARG A 15 -20.52 9.13 -13.75
CA ARG A 15 -20.00 10.50 -13.92
C ARG A 15 -18.54 10.48 -14.36
N VAL A 16 -17.72 9.58 -13.81
CA VAL A 16 -16.32 9.40 -14.25
C VAL A 16 -16.27 8.99 -15.72
N ALA A 17 -17.08 8.01 -16.15
CA ALA A 17 -17.11 7.55 -17.53
C ALA A 17 -17.54 8.68 -18.50
N ASP A 18 -18.56 9.48 -18.12
CA ASP A 18 -19.02 10.62 -18.94
C ASP A 18 -17.93 11.68 -19.09
N LEU A 19 -17.23 12.01 -18.00
CA LEU A 19 -16.13 12.98 -18.01
C LEU A 19 -14.95 12.51 -18.88
N LEU A 20 -14.55 11.23 -18.76
CA LEU A 20 -13.45 10.65 -19.54
C LEU A 20 -13.81 10.52 -21.03
N ARG A 21 -15.08 10.28 -21.35
CA ARG A 21 -15.56 10.25 -22.73
C ARG A 21 -15.54 11.64 -23.38
N ALA A 22 -15.84 12.68 -22.59
CA ALA A 22 -15.78 14.07 -23.05
C ALA A 22 -14.34 14.58 -23.18
N ASP A 23 -13.45 14.16 -22.29
CA ASP A 23 -12.03 14.55 -22.28
C ASP A 23 -11.17 13.45 -21.66
N ALA A 24 -10.61 12.57 -22.48
CA ALA A 24 -9.75 11.47 -22.04
C ALA A 24 -8.45 11.97 -21.36
N THR A 25 -8.01 13.20 -21.66
CA THR A 25 -6.76 13.75 -21.06
C THR A 25 -6.89 13.93 -19.54
N LEU A 26 -8.11 13.97 -19.01
CA LEU A 26 -8.35 14.00 -17.56
C LEU A 26 -7.75 12.79 -16.82
N ALA A 27 -7.60 11.64 -17.49
CA ALA A 27 -7.02 10.44 -16.89
C ALA A 27 -5.53 10.60 -16.54
N THR A 28 -4.80 11.41 -17.30
CA THR A 28 -3.36 11.61 -17.18
C THR A 28 -2.98 12.92 -16.48
N GLN A 29 -3.93 13.83 -16.29
CA GLN A 29 -3.67 15.10 -15.64
C GLN A 29 -3.28 14.92 -14.16
N THR A 30 -2.33 15.76 -13.71
CA THR A 30 -1.85 15.74 -12.33
C THR A 30 -2.63 16.71 -11.44
N ILE A 31 -2.77 16.32 -10.18
CA ILE A 31 -3.37 17.11 -9.12
C ILE A 31 -2.46 18.30 -8.77
N LYS A 32 -3.03 19.50 -8.71
CA LYS A 32 -2.26 20.73 -8.48
C LYS A 32 -2.00 21.03 -7.00
N GLN A 33 -2.90 20.62 -6.11
CA GLN A 33 -2.81 20.91 -4.67
C GLN A 33 -2.98 19.65 -3.84
N ALA A 34 -2.14 19.49 -2.81
CA ALA A 34 -2.26 18.39 -1.87
C ALA A 34 -3.53 18.55 -1.01
N ARG A 35 -4.26 17.45 -0.81
CA ARG A 35 -5.44 17.39 0.06
C ARG A 35 -5.52 16.06 0.81
N LEU A 36 -6.07 16.13 2.02
CA LEU A 36 -6.47 14.96 2.81
C LEU A 36 -7.99 14.79 2.72
N TYR A 37 -8.45 13.63 2.31
CA TYR A 37 -9.87 13.31 2.14
C TYR A 37 -10.35 12.33 3.23
N GLN A 38 -10.27 12.74 4.50
CA GLN A 38 -10.48 11.87 5.67
C GLN A 38 -11.84 11.15 5.73
N SER A 39 -12.89 11.74 5.16
CA SER A 39 -14.23 11.16 5.20
C SER A 39 -14.49 10.08 4.15
N LYS A 40 -13.70 10.05 3.07
CA LYS A 40 -13.94 9.17 1.91
C LYS A 40 -12.77 8.26 1.58
N ILE A 41 -11.56 8.75 1.84
CA ILE A 41 -10.30 8.03 1.74
C ILE A 41 -9.37 8.50 2.85
N CYS A 42 -8.82 7.60 3.64
CA CYS A 42 -7.92 7.96 4.74
C CYS A 42 -6.48 8.12 4.26
N HIS A 43 -6.28 8.89 3.18
CA HIS A 43 -4.97 9.06 2.57
C HIS A 43 -4.74 10.51 2.10
N TRP A 44 -3.48 10.97 2.22
CA TRP A 44 -3.05 12.20 1.58
C TRP A 44 -2.84 11.98 0.08
N ILE A 45 -3.44 12.88 -0.72
CA ILE A 45 -3.16 12.99 -2.15
C ILE A 45 -2.31 14.24 -2.34
N TYR A 46 -1.21 14.09 -3.04
CA TYR A 46 -0.20 15.14 -3.17
C TYR A 46 -0.27 15.84 -4.53
N ALA A 47 0.29 17.04 -4.60
CA ALA A 47 0.50 17.70 -5.88
C ALA A 47 1.41 16.84 -6.77
N GLY A 48 1.00 16.61 -8.00
CA GLY A 48 1.67 15.72 -8.95
C GLY A 48 1.14 14.27 -8.97
N ASP A 49 0.25 13.90 -8.04
CA ASP A 49 -0.53 12.67 -8.15
C ASP A 49 -1.59 12.81 -9.26
N THR A 50 -2.13 11.70 -9.75
CA THR A 50 -3.18 11.65 -10.78
C THR A 50 -4.51 11.15 -10.22
N ALA A 51 -5.54 11.17 -11.06
CA ALA A 51 -6.83 10.56 -10.78
C ALA A 51 -6.69 9.07 -10.41
N LEU A 52 -5.71 8.35 -11.00
CA LEU A 52 -5.46 6.94 -10.69
C LEU A 52 -4.89 6.74 -9.27
N HIS A 53 -4.03 7.63 -8.78
CA HIS A 53 -3.58 7.60 -7.38
C HIS A 53 -4.75 7.80 -6.42
N LEU A 54 -5.64 8.75 -6.72
CA LEU A 54 -6.83 9.01 -5.90
C LEU A 54 -7.78 7.80 -5.87
N ALA A 55 -8.04 7.19 -7.04
CA ALA A 55 -8.88 6.01 -7.17
C ALA A 55 -8.28 4.79 -6.43
N ALA A 56 -6.96 4.60 -6.52
CA ALA A 56 -6.22 3.55 -5.82
C ALA A 56 -6.30 3.72 -4.29
N ALA A 57 -6.07 4.94 -3.79
CA ALA A 57 -6.18 5.27 -2.36
C ALA A 57 -7.59 5.05 -1.80
N GLY A 58 -8.62 5.19 -2.63
CA GLY A 58 -10.02 4.99 -2.26
C GLY A 58 -10.56 3.58 -2.55
N TYR A 59 -9.74 2.68 -3.09
CA TYR A 59 -10.14 1.33 -3.51
C TYR A 59 -11.32 1.32 -4.48
N ARG A 60 -11.30 2.24 -5.48
CA ARG A 60 -12.36 2.46 -6.45
C ARG A 60 -12.16 1.59 -7.70
N LEU A 61 -12.37 0.28 -7.57
CA LEU A 61 -12.02 -0.73 -8.58
C LEU A 61 -12.53 -0.38 -9.99
N GLU A 62 -13.83 -0.09 -10.14
CA GLU A 62 -14.40 0.18 -11.47
C GLU A 62 -13.88 1.49 -12.05
N ILE A 63 -13.63 2.49 -11.21
CA ILE A 63 -13.03 3.77 -11.65
C ILE A 63 -11.57 3.56 -12.10
N ILE A 64 -10.81 2.70 -11.42
CA ILE A 64 -9.46 2.33 -11.85
C ILE A 64 -9.48 1.74 -13.26
N ARG A 65 -10.41 0.82 -13.55
CA ARG A 65 -10.57 0.25 -14.88
C ARG A 65 -10.89 1.31 -15.94
N LEU A 66 -11.79 2.24 -15.62
CA LEU A 66 -12.13 3.34 -16.52
C LEU A 66 -10.94 4.26 -16.79
N LEU A 67 -10.16 4.59 -15.76
CA LEU A 67 -8.97 5.43 -15.90
C LEU A 67 -7.87 4.75 -16.72
N ILE A 68 -7.61 3.44 -16.48
CA ILE A 68 -6.65 2.65 -17.26
C ILE A 68 -7.09 2.57 -18.74
N ALA A 69 -8.38 2.29 -18.99
CA ALA A 69 -8.93 2.26 -20.34
C ALA A 69 -8.83 3.62 -21.06
N ALA A 70 -8.84 4.72 -20.30
CA ALA A 70 -8.64 6.09 -20.82
C ALA A 70 -7.15 6.49 -20.93
N GLY A 71 -6.21 5.56 -20.72
CA GLY A 71 -4.77 5.79 -20.89
C GLY A 71 -4.02 6.25 -19.64
N ALA A 72 -4.59 6.09 -18.44
CA ALA A 72 -3.84 6.34 -17.21
C ALA A 72 -2.71 5.31 -17.04
N ASP A 73 -1.49 5.79 -16.79
CA ASP A 73 -0.32 4.95 -16.54
C ASP A 73 -0.31 4.43 -15.09
N PRO A 74 -0.39 3.09 -14.86
CA PRO A 74 -0.35 2.51 -13.53
C PRO A 74 1.03 2.66 -12.87
N ASN A 75 2.06 3.04 -13.64
CA ASN A 75 3.42 3.20 -13.17
C ASN A 75 3.85 4.67 -13.01
N LEU A 76 2.99 5.63 -13.31
CA LEU A 76 3.32 7.03 -13.13
C LEU A 76 3.61 7.33 -11.65
N ALA A 77 4.79 7.87 -11.36
CA ALA A 77 5.19 8.25 -10.01
C ALA A 77 4.70 9.67 -9.67
N GLY A 78 4.08 9.84 -8.51
CA GLY A 78 3.72 11.15 -7.98
C GLY A 78 4.96 12.01 -7.70
N LYS A 79 4.88 13.32 -7.93
CA LYS A 79 6.05 14.22 -7.82
C LYS A 79 6.62 14.33 -6.41
N HIS A 80 5.76 14.29 -5.39
CA HIS A 80 6.19 14.58 -4.02
C HIS A 80 6.89 13.41 -3.35
N ARG A 81 6.29 12.23 -3.37
CA ARG A 81 6.80 11.02 -2.70
C ARG A 81 7.29 9.95 -3.65
N HIS A 82 7.18 10.16 -4.94
CA HIS A 82 7.44 9.15 -5.99
C HIS A 82 6.66 7.84 -5.77
N GLY A 83 5.57 7.91 -5.01
CA GLY A 83 4.64 6.80 -4.89
C GLY A 83 3.90 6.61 -6.22
N ARG A 84 3.67 5.36 -6.61
CA ARG A 84 2.85 4.98 -7.75
C ARG A 84 1.47 4.55 -7.26
N PRO A 85 0.44 4.44 -8.11
CA PRO A 85 -0.90 4.01 -7.70
C PRO A 85 -0.91 2.75 -6.82
N LEU A 86 -0.04 1.77 -7.09
CA LEU A 86 0.07 0.53 -6.31
C LEU A 86 0.53 0.77 -4.86
N HIS A 87 1.37 1.78 -4.60
CA HIS A 87 1.73 2.17 -3.23
C HIS A 87 0.51 2.69 -2.46
N TYR A 88 -0.36 3.46 -3.12
CA TYR A 88 -1.59 4.00 -2.54
C TYR A 88 -2.62 2.90 -2.27
N ALA A 89 -2.74 1.93 -3.19
CA ALA A 89 -3.59 0.76 -2.98
C ALA A 89 -3.11 -0.13 -1.84
N ALA A 90 -1.78 -0.25 -1.65
CA ALA A 90 -1.18 -1.05 -0.59
C ALA A 90 -1.26 -0.40 0.80
N ASP A 91 -1.31 0.95 0.87
CA ASP A 91 -1.52 1.67 2.13
C ASP A 91 -2.97 1.48 2.62
N GLY A 92 -3.17 1.34 3.93
CA GLY A 92 -4.49 1.25 4.53
C GLY A 92 -4.53 1.81 5.94
N TYR A 93 -5.73 2.08 6.43
CA TYR A 93 -5.97 2.43 7.82
C TYR A 93 -6.98 1.45 8.41
N ILE A 94 -6.47 0.32 8.92
CA ILE A 94 -7.27 -0.88 9.28
C ILE A 94 -8.34 -0.63 10.34
N THR A 95 -8.27 0.47 11.08
CA THR A 95 -9.30 0.92 12.02
C THR A 95 -10.17 2.04 11.46
N GLY A 96 -9.93 2.45 10.22
CA GLY A 96 -10.67 3.53 9.58
C GLY A 96 -11.99 3.06 8.96
N PRO A 97 -13.04 3.89 8.99
CA PRO A 97 -14.37 3.50 8.51
C PRO A 97 -14.45 3.29 6.98
N ALA A 98 -13.49 3.84 6.25
CA ALA A 98 -13.45 3.72 4.78
C ALA A 98 -12.60 2.52 4.31
N TRP A 99 -11.91 1.82 5.22
CA TRP A 99 -11.06 0.69 4.87
C TRP A 99 -11.88 -0.60 4.71
N ASP A 100 -11.55 -1.34 3.67
CA ASP A 100 -12.14 -2.65 3.37
C ASP A 100 -11.04 -3.53 2.73
N ALA A 101 -10.65 -4.58 3.44
CA ALA A 101 -9.58 -5.48 3.01
C ALA A 101 -9.86 -6.14 1.66
N LYS A 102 -11.11 -6.57 1.41
CA LYS A 102 -11.48 -7.21 0.14
C LYS A 102 -11.40 -6.23 -1.03
N ARG A 103 -11.85 -4.99 -0.83
CA ARG A 103 -11.71 -3.93 -1.86
C ARG A 103 -10.26 -3.60 -2.10
N GLN A 104 -9.44 -3.51 -1.05
CA GLN A 104 -8.00 -3.27 -1.15
C GLN A 104 -7.33 -4.34 -2.00
N VAL A 105 -7.54 -5.62 -1.69
CA VAL A 105 -6.96 -6.75 -2.45
C VAL A 105 -7.39 -6.74 -3.91
N ARG A 106 -8.68 -6.52 -4.19
CA ARG A 106 -9.18 -6.42 -5.58
C ARG A 106 -8.53 -5.27 -6.34
N THR A 107 -8.30 -4.14 -5.65
CA THR A 107 -7.64 -2.96 -6.23
C THR A 107 -6.17 -3.25 -6.55
N ILE A 108 -5.45 -3.90 -5.63
CA ILE A 108 -4.06 -4.33 -5.84
C ILE A 108 -3.98 -5.25 -7.06
N ARG A 109 -4.80 -6.29 -7.13
CA ARG A 109 -4.83 -7.22 -8.28
C ARG A 109 -5.13 -6.49 -9.58
N CYS A 110 -6.14 -5.64 -9.61
CA CYS A 110 -6.49 -4.88 -10.81
C CYS A 110 -5.34 -3.99 -11.32
N LEU A 111 -4.56 -3.37 -10.42
CA LEU A 111 -3.40 -2.58 -10.81
C LEU A 111 -2.25 -3.46 -11.33
N LEU A 112 -2.02 -4.63 -10.70
CA LEU A 112 -1.03 -5.60 -11.17
C LEU A 112 -1.39 -6.17 -12.55
N ASP A 113 -2.66 -6.52 -12.77
CA ASP A 113 -3.17 -6.98 -14.07
C ASP A 113 -3.02 -5.91 -15.15
N ALA A 114 -3.04 -4.63 -14.76
CA ALA A 114 -2.79 -3.50 -15.65
C ALA A 114 -1.29 -3.19 -15.83
N GLY A 115 -0.39 -4.02 -15.32
CA GLY A 115 1.05 -3.88 -15.49
C GLY A 115 1.73 -2.96 -14.46
N ALA A 116 1.11 -2.73 -13.29
CA ALA A 116 1.78 -2.01 -12.21
C ALA A 116 3.03 -2.77 -11.73
N ASP A 117 4.15 -2.06 -11.60
CA ASP A 117 5.41 -2.61 -11.12
C ASP A 117 5.34 -2.90 -9.61
N ILE A 118 5.30 -4.19 -9.27
CA ILE A 118 5.19 -4.69 -7.90
C ILE A 118 6.41 -4.36 -7.04
N GLY A 119 7.58 -4.23 -7.66
CA GLY A 119 8.86 -3.88 -7.02
C GLY A 119 9.16 -2.39 -6.99
N ALA A 120 8.26 -1.55 -7.51
CA ALA A 120 8.46 -0.11 -7.55
C ALA A 120 8.82 0.46 -6.17
N GLN A 121 9.80 1.34 -6.11
CA GLN A 121 10.22 2.00 -4.88
C GLN A 121 9.84 3.48 -4.88
N ASP A 122 9.30 3.96 -3.77
CA ASP A 122 9.02 5.38 -3.55
C ASP A 122 10.31 6.16 -3.21
N LYS A 123 10.17 7.48 -2.92
CA LYS A 123 11.30 8.35 -2.55
C LYS A 123 12.15 7.82 -1.39
N ASN A 124 11.56 7.03 -0.50
CA ASN A 124 12.25 6.42 0.65
C ASN A 124 12.73 4.99 0.37
N GLY A 125 12.63 4.53 -0.87
CA GLY A 125 12.94 3.16 -1.26
C GLY A 125 11.88 2.15 -0.79
N ALA A 126 10.75 2.59 -0.27
CA ALA A 126 9.70 1.68 0.17
C ALA A 126 8.89 1.17 -1.02
N SER A 127 8.72 -0.16 -1.11
CA SER A 127 7.84 -0.80 -2.09
C SER A 127 6.38 -0.84 -1.60
N PRO A 128 5.41 -1.23 -2.47
CA PRO A 128 4.04 -1.50 -2.03
C PRO A 128 3.97 -2.47 -0.86
N LEU A 129 4.81 -3.52 -0.85
CA LEU A 129 4.89 -4.49 0.26
C LEU A 129 5.33 -3.83 1.58
N HIS A 130 6.33 -2.93 1.55
CA HIS A 130 6.72 -2.15 2.73
C HIS A 130 5.53 -1.32 3.27
N ARG A 131 4.73 -0.74 2.36
CA ARG A 131 3.56 0.06 2.73
C ARG A 131 2.49 -0.78 3.41
N ALA A 132 2.11 -1.92 2.81
CA ALA A 132 1.12 -2.84 3.35
C ALA A 132 1.52 -3.35 4.74
N VAL A 133 2.79 -3.73 4.92
CA VAL A 133 3.33 -4.17 6.22
C VAL A 133 3.26 -3.05 7.26
N ARG A 134 3.72 -1.85 6.91
CA ARG A 134 3.73 -0.70 7.82
C ARG A 134 2.33 -0.33 8.31
N THR A 135 1.33 -0.45 7.45
CA THR A 135 -0.07 -0.14 7.76
C THR A 135 -0.85 -1.34 8.26
N ARG A 136 -0.19 -2.50 8.41
CA ARG A 136 -0.77 -3.75 8.94
C ARG A 136 -1.93 -4.31 8.13
N CYS A 137 -1.90 -4.12 6.83
CA CYS A 137 -2.89 -4.68 5.91
C CYS A 137 -2.51 -6.12 5.56
N ALA A 138 -2.83 -7.08 6.43
CA ALA A 138 -2.38 -8.48 6.30
C ALA A 138 -2.81 -9.12 4.97
N ASP A 139 -4.07 -8.94 4.54
CA ASP A 139 -4.57 -9.46 3.26
C ASP A 139 -3.84 -8.84 2.05
N ALA A 140 -3.47 -7.55 2.14
CA ALA A 140 -2.68 -6.89 1.10
C ALA A 140 -1.24 -7.44 1.07
N VAL A 141 -0.62 -7.68 2.23
CA VAL A 141 0.70 -8.33 2.33
C VAL A 141 0.67 -9.69 1.66
N LYS A 142 -0.29 -10.54 2.04
CA LYS A 142 -0.47 -11.87 1.45
C LYS A 142 -0.65 -11.78 -0.07
N CYS A 143 -1.53 -10.91 -0.54
CA CYS A 143 -1.80 -10.72 -1.97
C CYS A 143 -0.54 -10.29 -2.74
N LEU A 144 0.25 -9.35 -2.21
CA LEU A 144 1.48 -8.88 -2.84
C LEU A 144 2.56 -9.98 -2.88
N LEU A 145 2.72 -10.76 -1.80
CA LEU A 145 3.66 -11.87 -1.76
C LEU A 145 3.25 -13.00 -2.72
N GLU A 146 1.95 -13.32 -2.81
CA GLU A 146 1.41 -14.28 -3.80
C GLU A 146 1.66 -13.82 -5.24
N ALA A 147 1.62 -12.51 -5.48
CA ALA A 147 1.90 -11.91 -6.79
C ALA A 147 3.41 -11.75 -7.11
N GLY A 148 4.30 -12.20 -6.22
CA GLY A 148 5.74 -12.20 -6.45
C GLY A 148 6.48 -10.96 -5.94
N ALA A 149 5.91 -10.20 -5.00
CA ALA A 149 6.66 -9.13 -4.36
C ALA A 149 7.88 -9.69 -3.60
N ASP A 150 9.04 -9.08 -3.79
CA ASP A 150 10.29 -9.49 -3.14
C ASP A 150 10.27 -9.13 -1.64
N PRO A 151 10.23 -10.12 -0.71
CA PRO A 151 10.26 -9.89 0.72
C PRO A 151 11.63 -9.40 1.21
N MET A 152 12.68 -9.52 0.38
CA MET A 152 14.05 -9.15 0.71
C MET A 152 14.43 -7.76 0.19
N LEU A 153 13.56 -7.12 -0.58
CA LEU A 153 13.80 -5.76 -1.10
C LEU A 153 14.03 -4.78 0.05
N LYS A 154 15.14 -4.05 -0.02
CA LYS A 154 15.51 -3.08 1.03
C LYS A 154 15.07 -1.66 0.65
N ASN A 155 14.52 -0.96 1.61
CA ASN A 155 14.29 0.49 1.51
C ASN A 155 15.60 1.29 1.71
N LYS A 156 15.57 2.62 1.61
CA LYS A 156 16.79 3.44 1.79
C LYS A 156 17.49 3.27 3.14
N PRO A 157 16.78 3.14 4.29
CA PRO A 157 17.41 2.76 5.55
C PRO A 157 17.93 1.32 5.60
N GLY A 158 17.77 0.53 4.53
CA GLY A 158 18.23 -0.85 4.41
C GLY A 158 17.35 -1.89 5.09
N SER A 159 16.16 -1.50 5.54
CA SER A 159 15.21 -2.43 6.14
C SER A 159 14.38 -3.12 5.09
N THR A 160 14.15 -4.42 5.26
CA THR A 160 13.18 -5.19 4.46
C THR A 160 11.78 -5.03 5.03
N PRO A 161 10.72 -5.42 4.28
CA PRO A 161 9.35 -5.47 4.82
C PRO A 161 9.26 -6.29 6.13
N PHE A 162 10.04 -7.38 6.26
CA PHE A 162 10.01 -8.20 7.46
C PHE A 162 10.56 -7.48 8.71
N HIS A 163 11.58 -6.62 8.58
CA HIS A 163 12.02 -5.75 9.68
C HIS A 163 10.87 -4.86 10.16
N LEU A 164 10.10 -4.27 9.22
CA LEU A 164 8.96 -3.44 9.58
C LEU A 164 7.83 -4.24 10.26
N ALA A 165 7.65 -5.52 9.88
CA ALA A 165 6.68 -6.40 10.53
C ALA A 165 7.04 -6.67 12.00
N ALA A 166 8.34 -6.80 12.32
CA ALA A 166 8.83 -7.02 13.68
C ALA A 166 8.85 -5.74 14.55
N GLN A 167 8.70 -4.55 13.94
CA GLN A 167 8.76 -3.29 14.63
C GLN A 167 7.48 -3.02 15.44
N ASN A 168 7.64 -2.55 16.68
CA ASN A 168 6.53 -1.93 17.41
C ASN A 168 6.24 -0.57 16.80
N THR A 169 5.17 -0.46 16.02
CA THR A 169 4.82 0.76 15.33
C THR A 169 3.67 1.50 15.97
N GLY A 170 3.82 2.82 16.05
CA GLY A 170 2.75 3.75 16.30
C GLY A 170 2.52 4.14 17.75
N ARG A 171 1.84 5.26 17.93
CA ARG A 171 1.30 5.71 19.22
C ARG A 171 0.31 4.66 19.72
N GLY A 172 0.70 3.85 20.70
CA GLY A 172 -0.09 2.74 21.20
C GLY A 172 -0.19 1.53 20.24
N GLY A 173 0.67 1.46 19.24
CA GLY A 173 0.55 0.54 18.11
C GLY A 173 0.66 -0.94 18.41
N SER A 174 1.11 -1.32 19.58
CA SER A 174 1.05 -2.71 20.05
C SER A 174 -0.19 -2.98 20.91
N GLY A 175 -1.00 -1.95 21.20
CA GLY A 175 -2.07 -2.03 22.16
C GLY A 175 -3.39 -2.59 21.62
N ALA A 176 -3.82 -2.20 20.44
CA ALA A 176 -5.10 -2.65 19.88
C ALA A 176 -5.03 -4.10 19.42
N GLU A 177 -5.97 -4.93 19.87
CA GLU A 177 -6.03 -6.36 19.53
C GLU A 177 -6.05 -6.61 18.03
N ILE A 178 -6.85 -5.86 17.28
CA ILE A 178 -6.92 -5.94 15.83
C ILE A 178 -5.55 -5.69 15.16
N ALA A 179 -4.78 -4.74 15.69
CA ALA A 179 -3.45 -4.42 15.14
C ALA A 179 -2.43 -5.51 15.46
N ARG A 180 -2.52 -6.14 16.65
CA ARG A 180 -1.68 -7.29 17.02
C ARG A 180 -2.03 -8.52 16.19
N ALA A 181 -3.31 -8.80 15.99
CA ALA A 181 -3.76 -9.91 15.16
C ALA A 181 -3.26 -9.76 13.72
N ALA A 182 -3.42 -8.59 13.12
CA ALA A 182 -2.90 -8.31 11.79
C ALA A 182 -1.37 -8.43 11.71
N GLN A 183 -0.65 -7.93 12.72
CA GLN A 183 0.81 -8.03 12.78
C GLN A 183 1.27 -9.49 12.90
N ARG A 184 0.56 -10.32 13.70
CA ARG A 184 0.80 -11.75 13.81
C ARG A 184 0.67 -12.43 12.46
N GLN A 185 -0.45 -12.22 11.76
CA GLN A 185 -0.68 -12.77 10.43
C GLN A 185 0.42 -12.39 9.44
N ILE A 186 0.87 -11.13 9.47
CA ILE A 186 1.96 -10.67 8.60
C ILE A 186 3.28 -11.40 8.91
N ILE A 187 3.62 -11.57 10.18
CA ILE A 187 4.83 -12.30 10.59
C ILE A 187 4.74 -13.76 10.15
N GLU A 188 3.60 -14.42 10.39
CA GLU A 188 3.33 -15.80 9.96
C GLU A 188 3.47 -15.96 8.44
N GLU A 189 3.00 -14.98 7.65
CA GLU A 189 3.10 -14.98 6.19
C GLU A 189 4.55 -14.94 5.70
N PHE A 190 5.43 -14.18 6.35
CA PHE A 190 6.87 -14.19 6.04
C PHE A 190 7.54 -15.50 6.45
N LEU A 191 7.26 -15.98 7.66
CA LEU A 191 7.85 -17.20 8.20
C LEU A 191 7.44 -18.44 7.39
N SER A 192 6.17 -18.57 7.01
CA SER A 192 5.67 -19.68 6.20
C SER A 192 6.29 -19.74 4.80
N ARG A 193 6.83 -18.63 4.31
CA ARG A 193 7.58 -18.54 3.05
C ARG A 193 9.08 -18.73 3.22
N GLY A 194 9.55 -19.06 4.41
CA GLY A 194 10.97 -19.29 4.70
C GLY A 194 11.82 -18.02 4.72
N VAL A 195 11.21 -16.84 4.90
CA VAL A 195 11.98 -15.59 5.02
C VAL A 195 12.74 -15.58 6.33
N SER A 196 14.09 -15.52 6.25
CA SER A 196 14.97 -15.67 7.40
C SER A 196 14.86 -14.51 8.39
N THR A 197 14.71 -14.84 9.69
CA THR A 197 14.77 -13.88 10.80
C THR A 197 16.17 -13.31 11.03
N ALA A 198 17.21 -13.97 10.49
CA ALA A 198 18.61 -13.51 10.54
C ALA A 198 18.94 -12.47 9.46
N THR A 199 18.01 -12.13 8.57
CA THR A 199 18.18 -11.07 7.56
C THR A 199 18.58 -9.77 8.25
N ARG A 200 19.62 -9.09 7.72
CA ARG A 200 20.19 -7.88 8.33
C ARG A 200 19.80 -6.62 7.53
N ASP A 201 19.49 -5.56 8.27
CA ASP A 201 19.34 -4.20 7.71
C ASP A 201 20.73 -3.57 7.41
N SER A 202 20.77 -2.30 6.99
CA SER A 202 22.03 -1.60 6.71
C SER A 202 22.90 -1.34 7.94
N ASN A 203 22.33 -1.43 9.15
CA ASN A 203 23.05 -1.27 10.41
C ASN A 203 23.48 -2.62 11.00
N GLY A 204 23.34 -3.72 10.24
CA GLY A 204 23.64 -5.07 10.68
C GLY A 204 22.62 -5.68 11.64
N LYS A 205 21.52 -5.02 11.97
CA LYS A 205 20.47 -5.52 12.86
C LYS A 205 19.59 -6.54 12.13
N THR A 206 19.35 -7.65 12.80
CA THR A 206 18.44 -8.69 12.31
C THR A 206 16.98 -8.33 12.54
N VAL A 207 16.05 -9.07 11.90
CA VAL A 207 14.62 -8.96 12.17
C VAL A 207 14.32 -9.19 13.65
N LEU A 208 15.03 -10.13 14.29
CA LEU A 208 14.90 -10.41 15.73
C LEU A 208 15.38 -9.23 16.61
N ASP A 209 16.42 -8.50 16.19
CA ASP A 209 16.90 -7.30 16.90
C ASP A 209 15.89 -6.14 16.88
N TRP A 210 15.04 -6.09 15.84
CA TRP A 210 13.97 -5.11 15.73
C TRP A 210 12.77 -5.43 16.63
N ALA A 211 12.56 -6.69 17.00
CA ALA A 211 11.47 -7.12 17.86
C ALA A 211 11.68 -6.65 19.31
N LYS A 212 10.88 -5.69 19.74
CA LYS A 212 10.91 -5.16 21.12
C LYS A 212 9.86 -5.80 22.04
N SER A 213 8.78 -6.36 21.47
CA SER A 213 7.74 -7.06 22.22
C SER A 213 8.11 -8.52 22.45
N GLY A 214 7.85 -9.05 23.64
CA GLY A 214 8.11 -10.46 24.00
C GLY A 214 7.41 -11.42 23.05
N TRP A 215 6.13 -11.23 22.79
CA TRP A 215 5.35 -12.11 21.91
C TRP A 215 5.88 -12.16 20.46
N ILE A 216 6.43 -11.05 19.93
CA ILE A 216 7.05 -11.05 18.60
C ILE A 216 8.34 -11.86 18.64
N ARG A 217 9.16 -11.66 19.67
CA ARG A 217 10.41 -12.43 19.85
C ARG A 217 10.14 -13.93 19.95
N GLU A 218 9.16 -14.32 20.75
CA GLU A 218 8.71 -15.71 20.88
C GLU A 218 8.31 -16.32 19.54
N MET A 219 7.49 -15.60 18.75
CA MET A 219 7.12 -16.05 17.41
C MET A 219 8.32 -16.24 16.49
N LEU A 220 9.22 -15.24 16.45
CA LEU A 220 10.39 -15.29 15.57
C LEU A 220 11.39 -16.39 15.96
N THR A 221 11.52 -16.69 17.26
CA THR A 221 12.42 -17.74 17.74
C THR A 221 11.84 -19.15 17.58
N ALA A 222 10.51 -19.31 17.67
CA ALA A 222 9.86 -20.61 17.48
C ALA A 222 10.04 -21.19 16.07
N PHE A 223 10.30 -20.35 15.06
CA PHE A 223 10.52 -20.75 13.66
C PHE A 223 12.01 -20.86 13.27
N THR A 224 12.94 -20.72 14.20
CA THR A 224 14.38 -20.85 13.93
C THR A 224 14.90 -22.29 14.07
N HIS A 225 14.00 -23.28 14.18
CA HIS A 225 14.35 -24.71 14.30
C HIS A 225 13.95 -25.51 13.08
#